data_32b7130fbe5940fa4b5af0995acc9673
#
_entry.id   32b7130fbe5940fa4b5af0995acc9673
#
_cell.length_a   1.000
_cell.length_b   1.000
_cell.length_c   1.000
_cell.angle_alpha   90.00
_cell.angle_beta   90.00
_cell.angle_gamma   90.00
#
_symmetry.space_group_name_H-M   'P 1'
#
loop_
_entity.id
_entity.type
_entity.pdbx_description
1 polymer ?
#
loop_
_entity_poly.entity_id
_entity_poly.type
_entity_poly.pdbx_seq_one_letter_code
_entity_poly.pdbx_strand_id
1 'polypeptide(L)'
;MLIHIVCWKYKPEVAEAERDEHRRRLAALSQLVPGLARLDVGADILHLDRSFDTALVAEFETRESLDAYTVHPEHQAVVAIGREIAEKAVSVDFWRGGEAA
;
A
#
# COMPACT_ATOMS: atom_id res chain seq x y z
N MET A 1 16.22 -3.36 5.91
CA MET A 1 14.78 -3.03 5.91
C MET A 1 14.04 -3.85 4.87
N LEU A 2 12.92 -4.39 5.23
CA LEU A 2 12.02 -5.06 4.31
C LEU A 2 11.15 -4.01 3.63
N ILE A 3 11.16 -3.99 2.31
CA ILE A 3 10.41 -3.02 1.52
C ILE A 3 9.16 -3.69 0.98
N HIS A 4 8.01 -3.08 1.25
CA HIS A 4 6.70 -3.56 0.83
C HIS A 4 6.10 -2.54 -0.12
N ILE A 5 5.80 -2.96 -1.35
CA ILE A 5 5.26 -2.09 -2.38
C ILE A 5 3.95 -2.66 -2.88
N VAL A 6 2.92 -1.81 -2.95
CA VAL A 6 1.63 -2.19 -3.53
C VAL A 6 1.21 -1.09 -4.49
N CYS A 7 0.66 -1.49 -5.64
CA CYS A 7 0.11 -0.57 -6.62
C CYS A 7 -1.33 -0.97 -6.94
N TRP A 8 -2.19 0.02 -7.06
CA TRP A 8 -3.61 -0.18 -7.39
C TRP A 8 -3.98 0.52 -8.68
N LYS A 9 -4.74 -0.16 -9.51
CA LYS A 9 -5.41 0.42 -10.67
C LYS A 9 -6.89 0.41 -10.35
N TYR A 10 -7.50 1.60 -10.33
CA TYR A 10 -8.92 1.71 -9.99
C TYR A 10 -9.82 1.38 -11.17
N LYS A 11 -11.02 0.93 -10.88
CA LYS A 11 -12.06 0.79 -11.90
C LYS A 11 -12.36 2.16 -12.49
N PRO A 12 -12.60 2.28 -13.81
CA PRO A 12 -12.79 3.59 -14.46
C PRO A 12 -13.89 4.44 -13.85
N GLU A 13 -14.95 3.81 -13.36
CA GLU A 13 -16.11 4.52 -12.80
C GLU A 13 -15.88 5.08 -11.39
N VAL A 14 -14.78 4.72 -10.72
CA VAL A 14 -14.51 5.18 -9.35
C VAL A 14 -14.15 6.67 -9.39
N ALA A 15 -14.91 7.46 -8.64
CA ALA A 15 -14.74 8.91 -8.60
C ALA A 15 -13.42 9.31 -7.92
N GLU A 16 -12.88 10.46 -8.31
CA GLU A 16 -11.63 10.96 -7.74
C GLU A 16 -11.70 11.11 -6.22
N ALA A 17 -12.85 11.52 -5.69
CA ALA A 17 -13.03 11.63 -4.25
C ALA A 17 -12.87 10.29 -3.52
N GLU A 18 -13.30 9.20 -4.13
CA GLU A 18 -13.15 7.85 -3.55
C GLU A 18 -11.69 7.39 -3.63
N ARG A 19 -10.99 7.75 -4.71
CA ARG A 19 -9.56 7.44 -4.87
C ARG A 19 -8.74 8.18 -3.81
N ASP A 20 -9.04 9.46 -3.60
CA ASP A 20 -8.39 10.27 -2.57
C ASP A 20 -8.65 9.72 -1.17
N GLU A 21 -9.88 9.27 -0.89
CA GLU A 21 -10.22 8.66 0.39
C GLU A 21 -9.44 7.38 0.62
N HIS A 22 -9.31 6.54 -0.40
CA HIS A 22 -8.51 5.32 -0.31
C HIS A 22 -7.05 5.65 0.05
N ARG A 23 -6.44 6.61 -0.65
CA ARG A 23 -5.06 7.03 -0.37
C ARG A 23 -4.91 7.58 1.05
N ARG A 24 -5.87 8.37 1.50
CA ARG A 24 -5.85 8.95 2.84
C ARG A 24 -5.94 7.87 3.92
N ARG A 25 -6.77 6.87 3.73
CA ARG A 25 -6.89 5.75 4.66
C ARG A 25 -5.65 4.88 4.69
N LEU A 26 -5.01 4.67 3.53
CA LEU A 26 -3.72 3.97 3.47
C LEU A 26 -2.65 4.73 4.24
N ALA A 27 -2.56 6.04 4.03
CA ALA A 27 -1.56 6.87 4.71
C ALA A 27 -1.77 6.89 6.24
N ALA A 28 -3.00 6.76 6.69
CA ALA A 28 -3.32 6.73 8.12
C ALA A 28 -2.78 5.49 8.84
N LEU A 29 -2.31 4.48 8.10
CA LEU A 29 -1.73 3.28 8.68
C LEU A 29 -0.25 3.43 9.05
N SER A 30 0.32 4.62 8.93
CA SER A 30 1.78 4.86 9.00
C SER A 30 2.44 4.49 10.34
N GLN A 31 1.67 4.34 11.41
CA GLN A 31 2.22 3.95 12.72
C GLN A 31 1.44 2.78 13.33
N LEU A 32 0.88 1.96 12.47
CA LEU A 32 -0.05 0.93 12.89
C LEU A 32 0.56 -0.14 13.79
N VAL A 33 1.80 -0.53 13.53
CA VAL A 33 2.49 -1.58 14.28
C VAL A 33 3.92 -1.16 14.61
N PRO A 34 4.50 -1.70 15.71
CA PRO A 34 5.93 -1.54 15.97
C PRO A 34 6.74 -2.14 14.80
N GLY A 35 7.82 -1.49 14.43
CA GLY A 35 8.68 -1.94 13.34
C GLY A 35 8.28 -1.43 11.96
N LEU A 36 7.13 -0.79 11.83
CA LEU A 36 6.79 -0.06 10.62
C LEU A 36 7.52 1.30 10.68
N ALA A 37 8.64 1.38 9.96
CA ALA A 37 9.55 2.53 10.05
C ALA A 37 9.13 3.68 9.15
N ARG A 38 8.50 3.38 8.01
CA ARG A 38 8.10 4.39 7.04
C ARG A 38 6.97 3.86 6.17
N LEU A 39 6.05 4.74 5.81
CA LEU A 39 4.97 4.42 4.88
C LEU A 39 4.64 5.68 4.07
N ASP A 40 4.74 5.56 2.76
CA ASP A 40 4.40 6.64 1.82
C ASP A 40 3.32 6.15 0.86
N VAL A 41 2.38 7.02 0.56
CA VAL A 41 1.31 6.77 -0.40
C VAL A 41 1.26 7.93 -1.37
N GLY A 42 1.12 7.64 -2.66
CA GLY A 42 1.05 8.68 -3.67
C GLY A 42 0.18 8.31 -4.86
N ALA A 43 -0.27 9.35 -5.54
CA ALA A 43 -1.02 9.23 -6.78
C ALA A 43 -0.08 9.31 -7.98
N ASP A 44 -0.37 8.54 -9.02
CA ASP A 44 0.37 8.60 -10.27
C ASP A 44 0.26 9.99 -10.91
N ILE A 45 1.33 10.45 -11.54
CA ILE A 45 1.37 11.77 -12.20
C ILE A 45 1.59 11.69 -13.71
N LEU A 46 2.01 10.55 -14.24
CA LEU A 46 2.35 10.42 -15.66
C LEU A 46 1.20 9.89 -16.53
N HIS A 47 0.31 9.09 -15.95
CA HIS A 47 -0.85 8.53 -16.64
C HIS A 47 -0.52 7.81 -17.97
N LEU A 48 0.56 6.99 -17.94
CA LEU A 48 0.95 6.17 -19.07
C LEU A 48 0.07 4.92 -19.15
N ASP A 49 0.07 4.25 -20.32
CA ASP A 49 -0.69 3.01 -20.49
C ASP A 49 -0.29 1.95 -19.44
N ARG A 50 1.00 1.92 -19.07
CA ARG A 50 1.52 0.98 -18.08
C ARG A 50 1.38 1.47 -16.65
N SER A 51 0.90 2.69 -16.42
CA SER A 51 0.82 3.27 -15.09
C SER A 51 -0.38 2.76 -14.33
N PHE A 52 -0.16 2.42 -13.03
CA PHE A 52 -1.24 2.24 -12.07
C PHE A 52 -1.57 3.62 -11.46
N ASP A 53 -2.61 3.69 -10.66
CA ASP A 53 -3.13 4.98 -10.21
C ASP A 53 -2.60 5.42 -8.84
N THR A 54 -2.28 4.47 -7.98
CA THR A 54 -1.82 4.72 -6.61
C THR A 54 -0.76 3.72 -6.23
N ALA A 55 0.25 4.19 -5.49
CA ALA A 55 1.28 3.32 -4.94
C ALA A 55 1.44 3.56 -3.45
N LEU A 56 1.79 2.49 -2.74
CA LEU A 56 2.21 2.50 -1.35
C LEU A 56 3.60 1.90 -1.28
N VAL A 57 4.49 2.57 -0.53
CA VAL A 57 5.81 2.03 -0.21
C VAL A 57 5.96 2.06 1.30
N ALA A 58 6.17 0.91 1.91
CA ALA A 58 6.35 0.79 3.35
C ALA A 58 7.67 0.11 3.65
N GLU A 59 8.31 0.50 4.76
CA GLU A 59 9.56 -0.06 5.24
C GLU A 59 9.33 -0.68 6.60
N PHE A 60 9.64 -1.96 6.72
CA PHE A 60 9.51 -2.72 7.97
C PHE A 60 10.88 -3.18 8.46
N GLU A 61 11.09 -3.12 9.76
CA GLU A 61 12.35 -3.55 10.37
C GLU A 61 12.52 -5.07 10.29
N THR A 62 11.41 -5.83 10.40
CA THR A 62 11.44 -7.28 10.44
C THR A 62 10.29 -7.88 9.64
N ARG A 63 10.40 -9.18 9.31
CA ARG A 63 9.30 -9.92 8.70
C ARG A 63 8.10 -9.99 9.64
N GLU A 64 8.35 -10.13 10.94
CA GLU A 64 7.28 -10.20 11.94
C GLU A 64 6.46 -8.91 11.98
N SER A 65 7.10 -7.75 11.80
CA SER A 65 6.36 -6.48 11.76
C SER A 65 5.48 -6.38 10.52
N LEU A 66 5.95 -6.87 9.37
CA LEU A 66 5.09 -6.93 8.17
C LEU A 66 3.92 -7.88 8.40
N ASP A 67 4.16 -9.03 8.99
CA ASP A 67 3.09 -9.99 9.27
C ASP A 67 2.04 -9.42 10.22
N ALA A 68 2.47 -8.70 11.27
CA ALA A 68 1.57 -8.04 12.21
C ALA A 68 0.73 -6.96 11.52
N TYR A 69 1.33 -6.19 10.62
CA TYR A 69 0.64 -5.19 9.81
C TYR A 69 -0.41 -5.86 8.92
N THR A 70 -0.04 -6.94 8.25
CA THR A 70 -0.90 -7.63 7.28
C THR A 70 -2.20 -8.10 7.93
N VAL A 71 -2.13 -8.66 9.14
CA VAL A 71 -3.31 -9.23 9.81
C VAL A 71 -4.05 -8.21 10.70
N HIS A 72 -3.52 -7.00 10.85
CA HIS A 72 -4.13 -6.01 11.72
C HIS A 72 -5.53 -5.62 11.24
N PRO A 73 -6.54 -5.57 12.13
CA PRO A 73 -7.92 -5.26 11.73
C PRO A 73 -8.08 -3.94 10.97
N GLU A 74 -7.33 -2.90 11.36
CA GLU A 74 -7.39 -1.62 10.65
C GLU A 74 -6.84 -1.71 9.24
N HIS A 75 -5.78 -2.49 9.03
CA HIS A 75 -5.25 -2.75 7.69
C HIS A 75 -6.26 -3.55 6.87
N GLN A 76 -6.86 -4.58 7.46
CA GLN A 76 -7.84 -5.41 6.76
C GLN A 76 -9.07 -4.60 6.31
N ALA A 77 -9.49 -3.62 7.10
CA ALA A 77 -10.59 -2.74 6.72
C ALA A 77 -10.25 -1.92 5.47
N VAL A 78 -9.01 -1.43 5.36
CA VAL A 78 -8.55 -0.69 4.17
C VAL A 78 -8.36 -1.62 2.97
N VAL A 79 -7.89 -2.84 3.19
CA VAL A 79 -7.79 -3.86 2.14
C VAL A 79 -9.16 -4.11 1.51
N ALA A 80 -10.21 -4.20 2.32
CA ALA A 80 -11.57 -4.41 1.81
C ALA A 80 -12.03 -3.27 0.90
N ILE A 81 -11.70 -2.03 1.26
CA ILE A 81 -12.02 -0.86 0.41
C ILE A 81 -11.29 -0.98 -0.93
N GLY A 82 -10.00 -1.28 -0.91
CA GLY A 82 -9.21 -1.43 -2.13
C GLY A 82 -9.74 -2.52 -3.05
N ARG A 83 -10.15 -3.66 -2.49
CA ARG A 83 -10.74 -4.76 -3.27
C ARG A 83 -12.01 -4.35 -4.00
N GLU A 84 -12.79 -3.49 -3.38
CA GLU A 84 -14.06 -3.06 -3.96
C GLU A 84 -13.87 -2.09 -5.13
N ILE A 85 -12.90 -1.16 -5.00
CA ILE A 85 -12.74 -0.08 -5.98
C ILE A 85 -11.63 -0.32 -7.00
N ALA A 86 -10.72 -1.25 -6.74
CA ALA A 86 -9.62 -1.52 -7.67
C ALA A 86 -9.99 -2.61 -8.65
N GLU A 87 -9.66 -2.35 -9.92
CA GLU A 87 -9.70 -3.35 -10.98
C GLU A 87 -8.54 -4.35 -10.80
N LYS A 88 -7.40 -3.87 -10.31
CA LYS A 88 -6.21 -4.69 -10.12
C LYS A 88 -5.32 -4.10 -9.03
N ALA A 89 -4.73 -4.98 -8.22
CA ALA A 89 -3.70 -4.62 -7.26
C ALA A 89 -2.54 -5.60 -7.38
N VAL A 90 -1.33 -5.08 -7.30
CA VAL A 90 -0.10 -5.88 -7.41
C VAL A 90 0.85 -5.49 -6.29
N SER A 91 1.72 -6.42 -5.91
CA SER A 91 2.67 -6.16 -4.83
C SER A 91 4.03 -6.79 -5.11
N VAL A 92 5.05 -6.20 -4.50
CA VAL A 92 6.41 -6.76 -4.45
C VAL A 92 6.95 -6.48 -3.05
N ASP A 93 7.56 -7.49 -2.46
CA ASP A 93 8.20 -7.40 -1.15
C ASP A 93 9.65 -7.89 -1.27
N PHE A 94 10.59 -7.08 -0.81
CA PHE A 94 12.00 -7.47 -0.92
C PHE A 94 12.83 -6.82 0.20
N TRP A 95 13.96 -7.45 0.50
CA TRP A 95 14.93 -6.88 1.44
C TRP A 95 15.82 -5.90 0.68
N ARG A 96 15.89 -4.65 1.16
CA ARG A 96 16.81 -3.67 0.60
C ARG A 96 18.23 -4.19 0.76
N GLY A 97 19.01 -4.16 -0.33
CA GLY A 97 20.36 -4.70 -0.34
C GLY A 97 20.41 -6.20 -0.56
N GLY A 98 19.26 -6.87 -0.72
CA GLY A 98 19.19 -8.29 -1.04
C GLY A 98 19.44 -9.22 0.13
N GLU A 99 19.42 -8.73 1.38
CA GLU A 99 19.66 -9.56 2.55
C GLU A 99 18.52 -9.51 3.55
N ALA A 100 18.26 -10.65 4.16
CA ALA A 100 17.34 -10.73 5.30
C ALA A 100 18.06 -10.25 6.55
N ALA A 101 17.41 -9.36 7.30
CA ALA A 101 17.95 -8.86 8.55
C ALA A 101 17.90 -9.97 9.62
#